data_4eb5c08778cc58cbe024a1ea024c27f9
#
_entry.id   4eb5c08778cc58cbe024a1ea024c27f9
#
_cell.length_a   1.000
_cell.length_b   1.000
_cell.length_c   1.000
_cell.angle_alpha   90.00
_cell.angle_beta   90.00
_cell.angle_gamma   90.00
#
_symmetry.space_group_name_H-M   'P 1'
#
loop_
_entity.id
_entity.type
_entity.pdbx_description
1 polymer ?
#
loop_
_entity_poly.entity_id
_entity_poly.type
_entity_poly.pdbx_seq_one_letter_code
_entity_poly.pdbx_strand_id
1 'polypeptide(L)'
;MQPLSLTLKGFRGIRDGLGRDVLTLDFERMADGAELVAIVGANGRGKTTVMDNMHPYLTMPSRAGAAGPGGFSYYDHVCLPENEKDLIWAHDGRSYRSQVVVRLNGRRKTEAFLFVLADEGAWKPMALDDGTVSDGKVDTYTRCVDAICGSADTFFTSVFSAQGKRQLSAYRNAEIKTLLADLLGQEEIRALGQK
;
A
#
# COMPACT_ATOMS: atom_id res chain seq x y z
N MET A 1 2.82 -1.77 10.69
CA MET A 1 1.83 -2.36 9.77
C MET A 1 2.22 -3.80 9.44
N GLN A 2 1.28 -4.75 9.55
CA GLN A 2 1.46 -6.17 9.26
C GLN A 2 0.40 -6.61 8.23
N PRO A 3 0.76 -7.12 7.04
CA PRO A 3 -0.20 -7.67 6.10
C PRO A 3 -0.73 -9.01 6.65
N LEU A 4 -2.06 -9.20 6.60
CA LEU A 4 -2.75 -10.41 7.06
C LEU A 4 -3.20 -11.26 5.86
N SER A 5 -3.79 -10.64 4.85
CA SER A 5 -4.13 -11.32 3.60
C SER A 5 -4.06 -10.37 2.40
N LEU A 6 -3.78 -10.92 1.23
CA LEU A 6 -3.73 -10.16 -0.03
C LEU A 6 -4.44 -10.95 -1.13
N THR A 7 -5.42 -10.34 -1.79
CA THR A 7 -6.00 -10.83 -3.04
C THR A 7 -5.68 -9.85 -4.17
N LEU A 8 -5.11 -10.38 -5.25
CA LEU A 8 -4.84 -9.67 -6.49
C LEU A 8 -5.64 -10.30 -7.62
N LYS A 9 -6.51 -9.52 -8.29
CA LYS A 9 -7.29 -9.92 -9.45
C LYS A 9 -6.88 -9.08 -10.66
N GLY A 10 -6.53 -9.73 -11.75
CA GLY A 10 -6.22 -9.09 -13.04
C GLY A 10 -4.87 -8.39 -13.12
N PHE A 11 -3.95 -8.62 -12.21
CA PHE A 11 -2.59 -8.09 -12.28
C PHE A 11 -1.76 -8.86 -13.31
N ARG A 12 -1.16 -8.15 -14.28
CA ARG A 12 -0.33 -8.75 -15.36
C ARG A 12 0.78 -9.64 -14.81
N GLY A 13 1.50 -9.19 -13.79
CA GLY A 13 2.59 -9.98 -13.21
C GLY A 13 2.15 -11.30 -12.59
N ILE A 14 0.89 -11.42 -12.15
CA ILE A 14 0.29 -12.67 -11.66
C ILE A 14 -0.17 -13.53 -12.84
N ARG A 15 -0.87 -12.93 -13.79
CA ARG A 15 -1.35 -13.64 -14.99
C ARG A 15 -0.21 -14.21 -15.81
N ASP A 16 0.78 -13.38 -16.15
CA ASP A 16 1.92 -13.78 -16.98
C ASP A 16 2.84 -14.76 -16.22
N GLY A 17 3.00 -14.57 -14.91
CA GLY A 17 3.87 -15.40 -14.08
C GLY A 17 3.28 -16.74 -13.67
N LEU A 18 1.99 -16.80 -13.35
CA LEU A 18 1.33 -17.97 -12.76
C LEU A 18 0.22 -18.56 -13.65
N GLY A 19 -0.14 -17.89 -14.77
CA GLY A 19 -1.25 -18.32 -15.63
C GLY A 19 -2.62 -18.20 -14.93
N ARG A 20 -2.76 -17.29 -13.97
CA ARG A 20 -3.99 -17.13 -13.18
C ARG A 20 -4.42 -15.68 -13.16
N ASP A 21 -5.72 -15.45 -13.23
CA ASP A 21 -6.29 -14.10 -13.12
C ASP A 21 -6.45 -13.64 -11.67
N VAL A 22 -6.49 -14.57 -10.71
CA VAL A 22 -6.63 -14.27 -9.27
C VAL A 22 -5.56 -15.01 -8.48
N LEU A 23 -4.96 -14.31 -7.54
CA LEU A 23 -4.07 -14.86 -6.50
C LEU A 23 -4.55 -14.37 -5.14
N THR A 24 -4.80 -15.30 -4.22
CA THR A 24 -5.09 -14.99 -2.81
C THR A 24 -4.01 -15.61 -1.93
N LEU A 25 -3.46 -14.79 -1.04
CA LEU A 25 -2.47 -15.18 -0.03
C LEU A 25 -3.03 -14.84 1.34
N ASP A 26 -3.08 -15.83 2.21
CA ASP A 26 -3.41 -15.70 3.63
C ASP A 26 -2.12 -15.82 4.43
N PHE A 27 -1.56 -14.68 4.83
CA PHE A 27 -0.26 -14.63 5.50
C PHE A 27 -0.33 -15.16 6.92
N GLU A 28 -1.44 -15.00 7.63
CA GLU A 28 -1.60 -15.55 8.98
C GLU A 28 -1.55 -17.07 8.96
N ARG A 29 -2.32 -17.68 8.05
CA ARG A 29 -2.32 -19.13 7.88
C ARG A 29 -0.98 -19.66 7.35
N MET A 30 -0.34 -18.93 6.42
CA MET A 30 0.95 -19.34 5.83
C MET A 30 2.12 -19.21 6.80
N ALA A 31 2.09 -18.20 7.67
CA ALA A 31 3.12 -17.99 8.68
C ALA A 31 3.06 -19.03 9.79
N ASP A 32 1.86 -19.50 10.17
CA ASP A 32 1.65 -20.52 11.22
C ASP A 32 2.47 -20.23 12.50
N GLY A 33 2.47 -18.95 12.93
CA GLY A 33 3.24 -18.45 14.08
C GLY A 33 4.70 -18.12 13.80
N ALA A 34 5.19 -18.24 12.56
CA ALA A 34 6.55 -17.83 12.19
C ALA A 34 6.68 -16.30 12.13
N GLU A 35 7.79 -15.79 12.66
CA GLU A 35 8.11 -14.34 12.61
C GLU A 35 8.62 -13.89 11.23
N LEU A 36 9.08 -14.80 10.40
CA LEU A 36 9.63 -14.53 9.07
C LEU A 36 8.95 -15.38 8.00
N VAL A 37 8.43 -14.72 6.97
CA VAL A 37 7.87 -15.38 5.79
C VAL A 37 8.71 -15.06 4.55
N ALA A 38 9.21 -16.07 3.86
CA ALA A 38 9.98 -15.93 2.63
C ALA A 38 9.12 -16.30 1.40
N ILE A 39 9.01 -15.37 0.42
CA ILE A 39 8.37 -15.62 -0.86
C ILE A 39 9.45 -15.99 -1.88
N VAL A 40 9.51 -17.27 -2.23
CA VAL A 40 10.52 -17.83 -3.14
C VAL A 40 9.90 -18.30 -4.45
N GLY A 41 10.69 -18.35 -5.52
CA GLY A 41 10.25 -18.83 -6.84
C GLY A 41 11.15 -18.31 -7.95
N ALA A 42 11.04 -18.89 -9.15
CA ALA A 42 11.78 -18.48 -10.34
C ALA A 42 11.47 -17.03 -10.75
N ASN A 43 12.33 -16.42 -11.55
CA ASN A 43 12.10 -15.09 -12.10
C ASN A 43 10.85 -15.06 -12.99
N GLY A 44 10.16 -13.92 -13.01
CA GLY A 44 8.93 -13.77 -13.79
C GLY A 44 7.67 -14.35 -13.12
N ARG A 45 7.74 -14.99 -11.96
CA ARG A 45 6.61 -15.65 -11.29
C ARG A 45 5.78 -14.74 -10.39
N GLY A 46 5.81 -13.42 -10.58
CA GLY A 46 4.94 -12.48 -9.89
C GLY A 46 5.37 -12.07 -8.48
N LYS A 47 6.54 -12.51 -7.96
CA LYS A 47 7.02 -12.17 -6.60
C LYS A 47 7.03 -10.67 -6.33
N THR A 48 7.62 -9.89 -7.24
CA THR A 48 7.66 -8.43 -7.13
C THR A 48 6.27 -7.81 -7.16
N THR A 49 5.35 -8.34 -7.97
CA THR A 49 3.95 -7.88 -8.00
C THR A 49 3.25 -8.13 -6.67
N VAL A 50 3.49 -9.27 -6.02
CA VAL A 50 2.99 -9.54 -4.67
C VAL A 50 3.57 -8.53 -3.68
N MET A 51 4.90 -8.41 -3.62
CA MET A 51 5.59 -7.48 -2.70
C MET A 51 5.10 -6.04 -2.88
N ASP A 52 5.04 -5.55 -4.12
CA ASP A 52 4.59 -4.20 -4.45
C ASP A 52 3.13 -3.90 -4.05
N ASN A 53 2.35 -4.91 -3.67
CA ASN A 53 0.95 -4.74 -3.27
C ASN A 53 0.68 -5.10 -1.79
N MET A 54 1.71 -5.41 -1.00
CA MET A 54 1.58 -5.73 0.44
C MET A 54 1.52 -4.51 1.36
N HIS A 55 1.11 -3.37 0.85
CA HIS A 55 0.98 -2.10 1.58
C HIS A 55 -0.26 -1.33 1.10
N PRO A 56 -0.85 -0.39 1.88
CA PRO A 56 -2.10 0.29 1.53
C PRO A 56 -1.93 1.39 0.46
N TYR A 57 -0.74 1.92 0.23
CA TYR A 57 -0.55 3.04 -0.71
C TYR A 57 -0.88 2.67 -2.16
N LEU A 58 -1.36 3.67 -2.92
CA LEU A 58 -1.79 3.53 -4.33
C LEU A 58 -0.59 3.60 -5.29
N THR A 59 0.37 2.73 -5.09
CA THR A 59 1.57 2.62 -5.91
C THR A 59 2.08 1.17 -5.97
N MET A 60 2.94 0.89 -6.92
CA MET A 60 3.79 -0.30 -6.95
C MET A 60 5.25 0.19 -6.94
N PRO A 61 5.93 0.19 -5.77
CA PRO A 61 7.20 0.89 -5.60
C PRO A 61 8.30 0.47 -6.58
N SER A 62 8.35 -0.82 -6.95
CA SER A 62 9.32 -1.33 -7.94
C SER A 62 9.01 -0.87 -9.38
N ARG A 63 7.81 -0.34 -9.63
CA ARG A 63 7.31 0.09 -10.95
C ARG A 63 7.15 1.60 -11.08
N ALA A 64 7.13 2.33 -9.96
CA ALA A 64 6.91 3.77 -9.96
C ALA A 64 8.04 4.60 -10.62
N GLY A 65 9.19 3.97 -10.88
CA GLY A 65 10.32 4.66 -11.51
C GLY A 65 10.86 5.83 -10.68
N ALA A 66 11.61 6.73 -11.32
CA ALA A 66 12.16 7.94 -10.69
C ALA A 66 11.12 9.05 -10.50
N ALA A 67 9.93 8.92 -11.05
CA ALA A 67 8.88 9.94 -11.03
C ALA A 67 8.14 10.04 -9.68
N GLY A 68 8.46 9.16 -8.72
CA GLY A 68 7.80 9.10 -7.43
C GLY A 68 6.35 8.59 -7.48
N PRO A 69 5.59 8.67 -6.36
CA PRO A 69 4.23 8.14 -6.28
C PRO A 69 3.24 8.78 -7.28
N GLY A 70 3.42 10.06 -7.62
CA GLY A 70 2.54 10.78 -8.55
C GLY A 70 2.66 10.37 -10.02
N GLY A 71 3.72 9.62 -10.40
CA GLY A 71 3.93 9.12 -11.77
C GLY A 71 3.46 7.70 -12.00
N PHE A 72 2.92 7.01 -10.98
CA PHE A 72 2.48 5.64 -11.09
C PHE A 72 1.02 5.53 -11.54
N SER A 73 0.73 4.53 -12.39
CA SER A 73 -0.63 4.21 -12.83
C SER A 73 -0.85 2.69 -12.84
N TYR A 74 -1.88 2.23 -12.16
CA TYR A 74 -2.29 0.83 -12.20
C TYR A 74 -2.70 0.34 -13.59
N TYR A 75 -3.17 1.24 -14.48
CA TYR A 75 -3.70 0.87 -15.78
C TYR A 75 -2.72 0.10 -16.66
N ASP A 76 -1.43 0.33 -16.49
CA ASP A 76 -0.37 -0.36 -17.24
C ASP A 76 -0.01 -1.74 -16.66
N HIS A 77 -0.47 -2.02 -15.43
CA HIS A 77 -0.11 -3.22 -14.68
C HIS A 77 -1.26 -4.21 -14.51
N VAL A 78 -2.43 -3.88 -15.03
CA VAL A 78 -3.64 -4.72 -14.98
C VAL A 78 -4.14 -5.09 -16.37
N CYS A 79 -4.97 -6.13 -16.50
CA CYS A 79 -5.34 -6.69 -17.80
C CYS A 79 -6.80 -7.14 -17.96
N LEU A 80 -7.59 -7.15 -16.90
CA LEU A 80 -9.01 -7.49 -16.97
C LEU A 80 -9.87 -6.23 -17.12
N PRO A 81 -11.13 -6.36 -17.55
CA PRO A 81 -12.09 -5.26 -17.55
C PRO A 81 -12.26 -4.62 -16.17
N GLU A 82 -12.25 -5.45 -15.11
CA GLU A 82 -12.25 -5.01 -13.72
C GLU A 82 -11.19 -5.80 -12.94
N ASN A 83 -10.32 -5.06 -12.27
CA ASN A 83 -9.17 -5.56 -11.54
C ASN A 83 -9.27 -5.10 -10.09
N GLU A 84 -8.69 -5.87 -9.17
CA GLU A 84 -8.82 -5.59 -7.75
C GLU A 84 -7.54 -5.93 -7.00
N LYS A 85 -7.19 -5.05 -6.08
CA LYS A 85 -6.28 -5.29 -4.97
C LYS A 85 -7.10 -5.23 -3.70
N ASP A 86 -7.14 -6.30 -2.93
CA ASP A 86 -7.79 -6.39 -1.63
C ASP A 86 -6.74 -6.82 -0.60
N LEU A 87 -6.37 -5.92 0.28
CA LEU A 87 -5.34 -6.13 1.31
C LEU A 87 -5.96 -5.95 2.69
N ILE A 88 -5.93 -7.00 3.50
CA ILE A 88 -6.24 -6.92 4.93
C ILE A 88 -4.92 -6.82 5.69
N TRP A 89 -4.83 -5.87 6.63
CA TRP A 89 -3.62 -5.57 7.37
C TRP A 89 -3.93 -5.07 8.78
N ALA A 90 -3.00 -5.28 9.71
CA ALA A 90 -3.08 -4.80 11.08
C ALA A 90 -2.10 -3.65 11.34
N HIS A 91 -2.51 -2.70 12.17
CA HIS A 91 -1.68 -1.61 12.65
C HIS A 91 -2.22 -1.11 13.99
N ASP A 92 -1.35 -0.97 15.00
CA ASP A 92 -1.67 -0.50 16.35
C ASP A 92 -2.91 -1.18 16.97
N GLY A 93 -2.93 -2.51 16.86
CA GLY A 93 -4.00 -3.34 17.45
C GLY A 93 -5.34 -3.29 16.72
N ARG A 94 -5.43 -2.60 15.57
CA ARG A 94 -6.63 -2.53 14.73
C ARG A 94 -6.40 -3.25 13.40
N SER A 95 -7.47 -3.80 12.85
CA SER A 95 -7.45 -4.39 11.50
C SER A 95 -8.12 -3.47 10.49
N TYR A 96 -7.49 -3.36 9.34
CA TYR A 96 -7.93 -2.53 8.22
C TYR A 96 -8.04 -3.36 6.94
N ARG A 97 -8.90 -2.92 6.01
CA ARG A 97 -9.03 -3.51 4.67
C ARG A 97 -8.94 -2.41 3.62
N SER A 98 -7.95 -2.53 2.77
CA SER A 98 -7.71 -1.64 1.62
C SER A 98 -8.20 -2.33 0.36
N GLN A 99 -9.28 -1.83 -0.25
CA GLN A 99 -9.83 -2.34 -1.50
C GLN A 99 -9.62 -1.31 -2.60
N VAL A 100 -8.87 -1.67 -3.63
CA VAL A 100 -8.62 -0.83 -4.81
C VAL A 100 -9.17 -1.51 -6.05
N VAL A 101 -10.13 -0.88 -6.70
CA VAL A 101 -10.79 -1.38 -7.92
C VAL A 101 -10.34 -0.54 -9.10
N VAL A 102 -9.79 -1.20 -10.12
CA VAL A 102 -9.28 -0.57 -11.35
C VAL A 102 -10.08 -1.06 -12.55
N ARG A 103 -10.85 -0.17 -13.18
CA ARG A 103 -11.67 -0.48 -14.35
C ARG A 103 -11.01 0.01 -15.62
N LEU A 104 -10.92 -0.89 -16.61
CA LEU A 104 -10.41 -0.60 -17.96
C LEU A 104 -11.52 -0.42 -18.97
N ASN A 105 -12.76 -0.84 -18.67
CA ASN A 105 -13.90 -0.71 -19.57
C ASN A 105 -14.40 0.73 -19.63
N GLY A 106 -14.63 1.25 -20.84
CA GLY A 106 -15.11 2.60 -21.06
C GLY A 106 -14.11 3.65 -20.57
N ARG A 107 -14.55 4.57 -19.71
CA ARG A 107 -13.67 5.53 -19.07
C ARG A 107 -12.87 4.84 -17.97
N ARG A 108 -11.54 4.82 -18.11
CA ARG A 108 -10.65 4.30 -17.08
C ARG A 108 -10.92 4.96 -15.73
N LYS A 109 -11.11 4.15 -14.68
CA LYS A 109 -11.42 4.63 -13.34
C LYS A 109 -10.70 3.79 -12.28
N THR A 110 -10.16 4.45 -11.27
CA THR A 110 -9.67 3.83 -10.05
C THR A 110 -10.55 4.29 -8.89
N GLU A 111 -11.04 3.34 -8.12
CA GLU A 111 -11.77 3.57 -6.86
C GLU A 111 -10.97 2.90 -5.74
N ALA A 112 -10.89 3.55 -4.58
CA ALA A 112 -10.15 3.05 -3.45
C ALA A 112 -10.96 3.25 -2.16
N PHE A 113 -11.12 2.17 -1.40
CA PHE A 113 -11.88 2.14 -0.15
C PHE A 113 -10.97 1.65 0.96
N LEU A 114 -11.02 2.32 2.10
CA LEU A 114 -10.41 1.87 3.34
C LEU A 114 -11.50 1.60 4.37
N PHE A 115 -11.46 0.41 4.92
CA PHE A 115 -12.37 -0.01 5.99
C PHE A 115 -11.57 -0.30 7.25
N VAL A 116 -12.21 -0.14 8.39
CA VAL A 116 -11.72 -0.58 9.71
C VAL A 116 -12.66 -1.66 10.24
N LEU A 117 -12.10 -2.67 10.88
CA LEU A 117 -12.87 -3.71 11.54
C LEU A 117 -13.44 -3.17 12.86
N ALA A 118 -14.75 -3.15 12.99
CA ALA A 118 -15.43 -2.75 14.21
C ALA A 118 -15.51 -3.92 15.22
N ASP A 119 -15.75 -3.60 16.49
CA ASP A 119 -15.82 -4.57 17.59
C ASP A 119 -16.83 -5.69 17.36
N GLU A 120 -17.91 -5.38 16.65
CA GLU A 120 -18.94 -6.36 16.23
C GLU A 120 -18.50 -7.28 15.08
N GLY A 121 -17.27 -7.16 14.58
CA GLY A 121 -16.74 -7.98 13.48
C GLY A 121 -17.16 -7.51 12.08
N ALA A 122 -17.80 -6.33 11.95
CA ALA A 122 -18.19 -5.75 10.67
C ALA A 122 -17.15 -4.76 10.14
N TRP A 123 -16.91 -4.78 8.82
CA TRP A 123 -16.10 -3.78 8.15
C TRP A 123 -16.89 -2.48 7.97
N LYS A 124 -16.40 -1.37 8.51
CA LYS A 124 -16.97 -0.04 8.35
C LYS A 124 -16.03 0.88 7.56
N PRO A 125 -16.55 1.77 6.69
CA PRO A 125 -15.70 2.77 6.04
C PRO A 125 -14.89 3.55 7.07
N MET A 126 -13.58 3.72 6.82
CA MET A 126 -12.73 4.51 7.69
C MET A 126 -13.17 5.97 7.66
N ALA A 127 -13.32 6.56 8.84
CA ALA A 127 -13.61 7.96 9.04
C ALA A 127 -12.55 8.61 9.94
N LEU A 128 -12.13 9.82 9.59
CA LEU A 128 -11.21 10.66 10.38
C LEU A 128 -12.00 11.65 11.23
N ASP A 129 -11.37 12.20 12.26
CA ASP A 129 -11.97 13.18 13.17
C ASP A 129 -12.38 14.49 12.47
N ASP A 130 -11.74 14.82 11.33
CA ASP A 130 -12.08 15.98 10.51
C ASP A 130 -13.31 15.78 9.61
N GLY A 131 -14.00 14.64 9.72
CA GLY A 131 -15.16 14.27 8.92
C GLY A 131 -14.82 13.65 7.57
N THR A 132 -13.55 13.45 7.22
CA THR A 132 -13.17 12.72 6.01
C THR A 132 -13.59 11.26 6.15
N VAL A 133 -14.35 10.74 5.16
CA VAL A 133 -14.77 9.34 5.09
C VAL A 133 -14.21 8.72 3.82
N SER A 134 -13.72 7.51 3.89
CA SER A 134 -13.28 6.73 2.72
C SER A 134 -14.50 6.31 1.90
N ASP A 135 -14.82 7.08 0.86
CA ASP A 135 -16.03 7.01 0.05
C ASP A 135 -15.81 6.45 -1.37
N GLY A 136 -14.64 5.85 -1.61
CA GLY A 136 -14.24 5.33 -2.92
C GLY A 136 -13.42 6.29 -3.78
N LYS A 137 -13.24 7.54 -3.35
CA LYS A 137 -12.34 8.48 -4.01
C LYS A 137 -10.90 8.23 -3.58
N VAL A 138 -9.98 8.39 -4.54
CA VAL A 138 -8.54 8.26 -4.31
C VAL A 138 -8.07 9.24 -3.22
N ASP A 139 -8.54 10.49 -3.23
CA ASP A 139 -8.10 11.53 -2.29
C ASP A 139 -8.51 11.22 -0.85
N THR A 140 -9.76 10.82 -0.61
CA THR A 140 -10.25 10.46 0.73
C THR A 140 -9.56 9.21 1.25
N TYR A 141 -9.35 8.21 0.38
CA TYR A 141 -8.58 7.02 0.70
C TYR A 141 -7.14 7.36 1.12
N THR A 142 -6.44 8.17 0.32
CA THR A 142 -5.04 8.56 0.58
C THR A 142 -4.92 9.29 1.92
N ARG A 143 -5.81 10.25 2.19
CA ARG A 143 -5.83 10.95 3.49
C ARG A 143 -6.03 10.00 4.67
N CYS A 144 -6.91 9.00 4.54
CA CYS A 144 -7.10 8.00 5.59
C CYS A 144 -5.86 7.11 5.78
N VAL A 145 -5.19 6.70 4.70
CA VAL A 145 -3.94 5.91 4.78
C VAL A 145 -2.82 6.73 5.41
N ASP A 146 -2.63 7.98 5.00
CA ASP A 146 -1.60 8.87 5.53
C ASP A 146 -1.81 9.17 7.02
N ALA A 147 -3.07 9.30 7.47
CA ALA A 147 -3.39 9.48 8.88
C ALA A 147 -3.05 8.26 9.76
N ILE A 148 -3.06 7.03 9.19
CA ILE A 148 -2.76 5.80 9.93
C ILE A 148 -1.28 5.42 9.82
N CYS A 149 -0.70 5.50 8.63
CA CYS A 149 0.63 4.97 8.32
C CYS A 149 1.70 6.05 8.11
N GLY A 150 1.33 7.33 8.16
CA GLY A 150 2.22 8.45 7.80
C GLY A 150 2.34 8.64 6.29
N SER A 151 3.28 9.49 5.88
CA SER A 151 3.51 9.76 4.46
C SER A 151 4.07 8.52 3.72
N ALA A 152 3.78 8.42 2.43
CA ALA A 152 4.31 7.34 1.59
C ALA A 152 5.85 7.33 1.58
N ASP A 153 6.49 8.50 1.58
CA ASP A 153 7.95 8.63 1.57
C ASP A 153 8.57 8.06 2.85
N THR A 154 8.00 8.39 4.01
CA THR A 154 8.42 7.87 5.31
C THR A 154 8.22 6.36 5.38
N PHE A 155 7.04 5.87 4.98
CA PHE A 155 6.71 4.45 4.99
C PHE A 155 7.67 3.62 4.12
N PHE A 156 7.93 4.04 2.88
CA PHE A 156 8.84 3.33 1.97
C PHE A 156 10.31 3.47 2.30
N THR A 157 10.67 4.34 3.23
CA THR A 157 12.04 4.47 3.71
C THR A 157 12.27 3.70 5.00
N SER A 158 11.26 3.60 5.88
CA SER A 158 11.40 3.04 7.24
C SER A 158 10.76 1.66 7.42
N VAL A 159 9.62 1.40 6.78
CA VAL A 159 8.82 0.18 7.01
C VAL A 159 8.92 -0.81 5.86
N PHE A 160 8.97 -0.30 4.62
CA PHE A 160 8.88 -1.12 3.42
C PHE A 160 10.06 -0.89 2.47
N SER A 161 10.91 -1.91 2.30
CA SER A 161 12.03 -1.85 1.36
C SER A 161 11.65 -2.43 0.00
N ALA A 162 11.41 -1.57 -0.99
CA ALA A 162 11.12 -2.00 -2.35
C ALA A 162 12.41 -2.33 -3.14
N GLN A 163 12.29 -3.24 -4.10
CA GLN A 163 13.38 -3.57 -4.99
C GLN A 163 13.81 -2.35 -5.82
N GLY A 164 15.11 -2.08 -5.90
CA GLY A 164 15.65 -0.97 -6.70
C GLY A 164 15.51 0.43 -6.07
N LYS A 165 15.00 0.52 -4.84
CA LYS A 165 14.96 1.80 -4.12
C LYS A 165 16.34 2.20 -3.60
N ARG A 166 16.52 3.51 -3.45
CA ARG A 166 17.73 4.14 -2.91
C ARG A 166 17.95 3.67 -1.48
N GLN A 167 19.15 3.19 -1.18
CA GLN A 167 19.53 2.80 0.19
C GLN A 167 19.68 4.03 1.07
N LEU A 168 19.41 3.91 2.37
CA LEU A 168 19.55 4.99 3.35
C LEU A 168 20.93 5.65 3.33
N SER A 169 21.99 4.86 3.11
CA SER A 169 23.38 5.33 2.96
C SER A 169 23.61 6.27 1.77
N ALA A 170 22.71 6.28 0.79
CA ALA A 170 22.80 7.14 -0.38
C ALA A 170 22.00 8.47 -0.23
N TYR A 171 21.31 8.67 0.90
CA TYR A 171 20.62 9.93 1.19
C TYR A 171 21.61 10.98 1.70
N ARG A 172 21.34 12.24 1.36
CA ARG A 172 22.12 13.38 1.89
C ARG A 172 21.70 13.66 3.34
N ASN A 173 22.59 14.25 4.15
CA ASN A 173 22.29 14.56 5.55
C ASN A 173 21.02 15.40 5.75
N ALA A 174 20.72 16.33 4.82
CA ALA A 174 19.50 17.13 4.87
C ALA A 174 18.23 16.26 4.67
N GLU A 175 18.27 15.31 3.74
CA GLU A 175 17.18 14.39 3.47
C GLU A 175 16.93 13.45 4.66
N ILE A 176 18.01 12.93 5.27
CA ILE A 176 17.94 12.09 6.49
C ILE A 176 17.33 12.89 7.65
N LYS A 177 17.71 14.15 7.83
CA LYS A 177 17.14 15.01 8.89
C LYS A 177 15.64 15.22 8.68
N THR A 178 15.20 15.42 7.45
CA THR A 178 13.76 15.55 7.13
C THR A 178 13.01 14.28 7.42
N LEU A 179 13.52 13.11 6.97
CA LEU A 179 12.94 11.80 7.26
C LEU A 179 12.85 11.51 8.76
N LEU A 180 13.90 11.83 9.52
CA LEU A 180 13.91 11.65 10.97
C LEU A 180 12.92 12.60 11.67
N ALA A 181 12.81 13.84 11.21
CA ALA A 181 11.87 14.80 11.75
C ALA A 181 10.41 14.36 11.53
N ASP A 182 10.13 13.81 10.35
CA ASP A 182 8.82 13.24 9.98
C ASP A 182 8.50 12.01 10.86
N LEU A 183 9.44 11.06 10.96
CA LEU A 183 9.32 9.88 11.84
C LEU A 183 9.10 10.22 13.31
N LEU A 184 9.68 11.30 13.80
CA LEU A 184 9.58 11.75 15.19
C LEU A 184 8.38 12.70 15.42
N GLY A 185 7.54 12.93 14.40
CA GLY A 185 6.40 13.86 14.50
C GLY A 185 6.82 15.33 14.75
N GLN A 186 8.07 15.71 14.41
CA GLN A 186 8.58 17.05 14.67
C GLN A 186 8.10 18.10 13.66
N GLU A 187 7.34 17.72 12.64
CA GLU A 187 6.78 18.69 11.67
C GLU A 187 5.78 19.65 12.32
N GLU A 188 4.98 19.18 13.29
CA GLU A 188 4.08 20.03 14.08
C GLU A 188 4.85 21.06 14.90
N ILE A 189 6.00 20.68 15.48
CA ILE A 189 6.86 21.59 16.26
C ILE A 189 7.49 22.63 15.34
N ARG A 190 7.91 22.28 14.12
CA ARG A 190 8.43 23.22 13.12
C ARG A 190 7.37 24.21 12.65
N ALA A 191 6.13 23.75 12.43
CA ALA A 191 5.03 24.62 12.03
C ALA A 191 4.65 25.64 13.14
N LEU A 192 4.80 25.27 14.41
CA LEU A 192 4.62 26.17 15.55
C LEU A 192 5.72 27.22 15.69
N GLY A 193 6.96 26.88 15.30
CA GLY A 193 8.11 27.79 15.36
C GLY A 193 8.19 28.80 14.20
N GLN A 194 7.33 28.68 13.18
CA GLN A 194 7.26 29.61 12.02
C GLN A 194 6.08 30.59 12.10
N LYS A 195 5.26 30.52 13.14
CA LYS A 195 4.25 31.52 13.49
C LYS A 195 4.80 32.54 14.49
#